data_9b5d98818723d052f33d6dd04014f96a
#
_entry.id   9b5d98818723d052f33d6dd04014f96a
#
_cell.length_a   1.000
_cell.length_b   1.000
_cell.length_c   1.000
_cell.angle_alpha   90.00
_cell.angle_beta   90.00
_cell.angle_gamma   90.00
#
_symmetry.space_group_name_H-M   'P 1'
#
loop_
_entity.id
_entity.type
_entity.pdbx_description
1 polymer ?
#
loop_
_entity_poly.entity_id
_entity_poly.type
_entity_poly.pdbx_seq_one_letter_code
_entity_poly.pdbx_strand_id
1 'polypeptide(L)'
;MIKKRWGLALVTAVSVSLALSGCSPSTSEPGGPVTLSYWDFLDPSQDNPRSKALKENVANFEAANPDIKINLSVVSLGDMLNRLPQSAAAGQAPDVFKMFTPLVPQMASAGVYSPLPDAASEVTDWLRPTDTFAGPDGKQVAVPYEYRTCALYYNEKILSQIGATVPTTYEEVVDVAQKAAAAGFTGFGTGFSDTDNSAIISTFFNCFMTQVDQDIWTEDGQADFATQKAEEFGNFLAKLRDAKALGSNVVSDTYGTVADGMASGTVAMSVMGTERIVSFASQNPDIKWTALPKASTGDTTGTTIGWTLGIGSGSKNTEAAWKFIEYMTGPEAGAKMATGGEVPTRAATYEQPFFSTPEAKTVNDIAAYVKSNSEPRTYSNNWTSLATGLSQAGQRLTLNNLSGSEFIRSAQDAANKK
;
A
#
# COMPACT_ATOMS: atom_id res chain seq x y z
N MET A 1 21.37 -84.66 -10.52
CA MET A 1 20.26 -85.46 -11.08
C MET A 1 19.03 -84.47 -11.12
N ILE A 2 18.68 -84.00 -12.37
CA ILE A 2 17.45 -84.41 -13.10
C ILE A 2 16.22 -83.66 -12.45
N LYS A 3 15.40 -82.86 -13.10
CA LYS A 3 14.82 -82.89 -14.47
C LYS A 3 14.26 -81.53 -14.86
N LYS A 4 14.42 -81.15 -16.11
CA LYS A 4 13.65 -80.11 -16.81
C LYS A 4 12.18 -80.50 -16.90
N ARG A 5 11.28 -79.46 -16.72
CA ARG A 5 9.95 -79.51 -17.35
C ARG A 5 9.66 -78.14 -17.92
N TRP A 6 9.37 -78.08 -19.18
CA TRP A 6 8.90 -76.99 -19.99
C TRP A 6 7.41 -76.77 -19.72
N GLY A 7 7.00 -75.57 -19.48
CA GLY A 7 5.60 -75.15 -19.45
C GLY A 7 5.41 -73.96 -20.37
N LEU A 8 4.61 -74.18 -21.42
CA LEU A 8 4.15 -73.11 -22.35
C LEU A 8 3.46 -72.06 -21.63
N ALA A 9 3.88 -70.76 -21.79
CA ALA A 9 3.13 -69.60 -21.36
C ALA A 9 2.42 -69.02 -22.58
N LEU A 10 1.11 -69.02 -22.52
CA LEU A 10 0.21 -68.28 -23.41
C LEU A 10 0.46 -66.74 -23.26
N VAL A 11 0.83 -66.16 -24.39
CA VAL A 11 0.90 -64.64 -24.47
C VAL A 11 -0.51 -64.14 -24.79
N THR A 12 -1.14 -63.61 -23.78
CA THR A 12 -2.38 -62.78 -23.95
C THR A 12 -1.98 -61.31 -24.23
N ALA A 13 -2.15 -60.88 -25.45
CA ALA A 13 -1.97 -59.51 -25.85
C ALA A 13 -3.10 -58.68 -25.27
N VAL A 14 -2.78 -57.90 -24.24
CA VAL A 14 -3.69 -56.84 -23.73
C VAL A 14 -3.40 -55.58 -24.54
N SER A 15 -4.33 -55.23 -25.42
CA SER A 15 -4.33 -53.97 -26.16
C SER A 15 -4.69 -52.81 -25.18
N VAL A 16 -3.69 -52.09 -24.74
CA VAL A 16 -3.87 -50.82 -23.98
C VAL A 16 -4.23 -49.74 -25.00
N SER A 17 -5.51 -49.42 -25.06
CA SER A 17 -6.00 -48.21 -25.76
C SER A 17 -5.57 -46.99 -24.97
N LEU A 18 -4.50 -46.30 -25.40
CA LEU A 18 -4.20 -44.94 -24.92
C LEU A 18 -5.31 -44.01 -25.42
N ALA A 19 -6.24 -43.67 -24.55
CA ALA A 19 -7.09 -42.50 -24.73
C ALA A 19 -6.19 -41.25 -24.61
N LEU A 20 -5.78 -40.69 -25.74
CA LEU A 20 -5.27 -39.33 -25.78
C LEU A 20 -6.44 -38.40 -25.35
N SER A 21 -6.47 -38.06 -24.08
CA SER A 21 -7.26 -36.91 -23.62
C SER A 21 -6.57 -35.68 -24.21
N GLY A 22 -7.03 -35.24 -25.38
CA GLY A 22 -6.64 -33.99 -25.96
C GLY A 22 -7.04 -32.90 -25.00
N CYS A 23 -6.07 -32.12 -24.48
CA CYS A 23 -6.30 -30.80 -23.96
C CYS A 23 -6.87 -29.97 -25.13
N SER A 24 -8.18 -29.91 -25.25
CA SER A 24 -8.81 -28.87 -26.06
C SER A 24 -8.49 -27.55 -25.40
N PRO A 25 -7.91 -26.57 -26.12
CA PRO A 25 -7.95 -25.19 -25.61
C PRO A 25 -9.44 -24.85 -25.46
N SER A 26 -9.85 -24.47 -24.25
CA SER A 26 -11.18 -23.93 -24.01
C SER A 26 -11.32 -22.65 -24.82
N THR A 27 -11.82 -22.77 -26.03
CA THR A 27 -12.41 -21.64 -26.75
C THR A 27 -13.66 -21.29 -25.96
N SER A 28 -13.59 -20.22 -25.16
CA SER A 28 -14.75 -19.61 -24.56
C SER A 28 -15.69 -19.27 -25.71
N GLU A 29 -16.88 -19.86 -25.73
CA GLU A 29 -17.92 -19.41 -26.63
C GLU A 29 -18.22 -17.93 -26.32
N PRO A 30 -18.42 -17.07 -27.34
CA PRO A 30 -18.83 -15.69 -27.11
C PRO A 30 -20.20 -15.71 -26.38
N GLY A 31 -20.20 -15.36 -25.06
CA GLY A 31 -21.41 -15.27 -24.23
C GLY A 31 -21.52 -16.28 -23.08
N GLY A 32 -20.49 -17.09 -22.78
CA GLY A 32 -20.47 -17.95 -21.58
C GLY A 32 -20.07 -17.21 -20.30
N PRO A 33 -20.34 -17.77 -19.09
CA PRO A 33 -19.93 -17.18 -17.81
C PRO A 33 -18.42 -16.93 -17.76
N VAL A 34 -18.01 -15.73 -17.33
CA VAL A 34 -16.60 -15.31 -17.19
C VAL A 34 -16.20 -15.44 -15.72
N THR A 35 -15.02 -16.04 -15.45
CA THR A 35 -14.42 -15.98 -14.12
C THR A 35 -13.19 -15.09 -14.17
N LEU A 36 -13.26 -13.94 -13.44
CA LEU A 36 -12.15 -13.02 -13.29
C LEU A 36 -11.26 -13.44 -12.13
N SER A 37 -9.96 -13.57 -12.36
CA SER A 37 -8.97 -13.69 -11.31
C SER A 37 -8.66 -12.29 -10.75
N TYR A 38 -8.83 -12.13 -9.41
CA TYR A 38 -8.59 -10.87 -8.71
C TYR A 38 -7.54 -11.06 -7.60
N TRP A 39 -6.45 -10.28 -7.63
CA TRP A 39 -5.45 -10.27 -6.57
C TRP A 39 -5.60 -9.04 -5.69
N ASP A 40 -5.82 -9.29 -4.39
CA ASP A 40 -5.85 -8.25 -3.35
C ASP A 40 -5.01 -8.73 -2.15
N PHE A 41 -4.47 -7.81 -1.37
CA PHE A 41 -3.80 -8.14 -0.11
C PHE A 41 -4.79 -8.29 1.06
N LEU A 42 -6.01 -7.78 0.92
CA LEU A 42 -7.03 -7.84 1.94
C LEU A 42 -7.72 -9.22 1.93
N ASP A 43 -7.67 -9.91 3.07
CA ASP A 43 -8.29 -11.22 3.23
C ASP A 43 -9.76 -11.08 3.63
N PRO A 44 -10.72 -11.47 2.75
CA PRO A 44 -12.15 -11.34 3.02
C PRO A 44 -12.65 -12.31 4.11
N SER A 45 -11.81 -13.24 4.59
CA SER A 45 -12.17 -14.16 5.68
C SER A 45 -11.96 -13.55 7.07
N GLN A 46 -11.23 -12.44 7.16
CA GLN A 46 -10.93 -11.79 8.42
C GLN A 46 -12.14 -11.05 9.00
N ASP A 47 -12.26 -11.09 10.34
CA ASP A 47 -13.35 -10.43 11.07
C ASP A 47 -13.01 -8.96 11.39
N ASN A 48 -12.94 -8.14 10.34
CA ASN A 48 -12.77 -6.70 10.46
C ASN A 48 -13.63 -5.97 9.40
N PRO A 49 -13.96 -4.68 9.60
CA PRO A 49 -14.88 -3.95 8.72
C PRO A 49 -14.44 -3.91 7.24
N ARG A 50 -13.14 -3.75 6.95
CA ARG A 50 -12.64 -3.69 5.57
C ARG A 50 -12.81 -5.02 4.84
N SER A 51 -12.47 -6.12 5.52
CA SER A 51 -12.60 -7.48 4.97
C SER A 51 -14.07 -7.85 4.71
N LYS A 52 -14.97 -7.49 5.63
CA LYS A 52 -16.41 -7.66 5.45
C LYS A 52 -16.92 -6.86 4.26
N ALA A 53 -16.54 -5.58 4.15
CA ALA A 53 -16.95 -4.72 3.06
C ALA A 53 -16.46 -5.25 1.68
N LEU A 54 -15.20 -5.71 1.59
CA LEU A 54 -14.69 -6.35 0.36
C LEU A 54 -15.50 -7.58 -0.01
N LYS A 55 -15.76 -8.48 0.96
CA LYS A 55 -16.55 -9.70 0.74
C LYS A 55 -17.95 -9.38 0.23
N GLU A 56 -18.62 -8.42 0.85
CA GLU A 56 -19.95 -8.00 0.46
C GLU A 56 -19.97 -7.31 -0.91
N ASN A 57 -18.98 -6.46 -1.23
CA ASN A 57 -18.89 -5.83 -2.54
C ASN A 57 -18.71 -6.86 -3.66
N VAL A 58 -17.85 -7.86 -3.46
CA VAL A 58 -17.71 -8.97 -4.43
C VAL A 58 -19.03 -9.71 -4.61
N ALA A 59 -19.69 -10.07 -3.51
CA ALA A 59 -20.99 -10.78 -3.58
C ALA A 59 -22.09 -9.94 -4.28
N ASN A 60 -22.16 -8.64 -3.99
CA ASN A 60 -23.12 -7.73 -4.61
C ASN A 60 -22.85 -7.56 -6.11
N PHE A 61 -21.57 -7.44 -6.49
CA PHE A 61 -21.18 -7.40 -7.90
C PHE A 61 -21.60 -8.66 -8.65
N GLU A 62 -21.35 -9.84 -8.09
CA GLU A 62 -21.74 -11.12 -8.70
C GLU A 62 -23.25 -11.30 -8.77
N ALA A 63 -24.01 -10.79 -7.78
CA ALA A 63 -25.45 -10.81 -7.81
C ALA A 63 -26.04 -9.92 -8.91
N ALA A 64 -25.43 -8.75 -9.14
CA ALA A 64 -25.82 -7.83 -10.20
C ALA A 64 -25.31 -8.28 -11.60
N ASN A 65 -24.32 -9.16 -11.66
CA ASN A 65 -23.68 -9.64 -12.88
C ASN A 65 -23.57 -11.18 -12.85
N PRO A 66 -24.66 -11.93 -13.01
CA PRO A 66 -24.65 -13.38 -12.80
C PRO A 66 -23.71 -14.15 -13.74
N ASP A 67 -23.38 -13.56 -14.89
CA ASP A 67 -22.46 -14.11 -15.87
C ASP A 67 -20.98 -13.84 -15.55
N ILE A 68 -20.66 -13.08 -14.50
CA ILE A 68 -19.28 -12.79 -14.06
C ILE A 68 -19.09 -13.34 -12.64
N LYS A 69 -18.02 -14.12 -12.46
CA LYS A 69 -17.57 -14.63 -11.15
C LYS A 69 -16.21 -14.05 -10.80
N ILE A 70 -15.98 -13.83 -9.52
CA ILE A 70 -14.72 -13.29 -9.01
C ILE A 70 -13.97 -14.37 -8.23
N ASN A 71 -12.82 -14.78 -8.74
CA ASN A 71 -11.88 -15.66 -8.05
C ASN A 71 -10.82 -14.80 -7.35
N LEU A 72 -11.11 -14.38 -6.09
CA LEU A 72 -10.22 -13.55 -5.30
C LEU A 72 -9.11 -14.41 -4.68
N SER A 73 -7.87 -14.00 -4.92
CA SER A 73 -6.67 -14.54 -4.29
C SER A 73 -6.03 -13.51 -3.37
N VAL A 74 -5.79 -13.89 -2.12
CA VAL A 74 -5.09 -13.04 -1.15
C VAL A 74 -3.58 -13.14 -1.41
N VAL A 75 -2.96 -12.03 -1.81
CA VAL A 75 -1.54 -11.97 -2.15
C VAL A 75 -0.92 -10.76 -1.44
N SER A 76 0.11 -10.97 -0.64
CA SER A 76 0.81 -9.86 0.04
C SER A 76 1.42 -8.89 -0.99
N LEU A 77 1.58 -7.61 -0.60
CA LEU A 77 2.21 -6.63 -1.50
C LEU A 77 3.62 -7.08 -1.92
N GLY A 78 4.40 -7.61 -0.98
CA GLY A 78 5.75 -8.12 -1.28
C GLY A 78 5.74 -9.26 -2.30
N ASP A 79 4.78 -10.19 -2.18
CA ASP A 79 4.61 -11.27 -3.17
C ASP A 79 4.12 -10.74 -4.52
N MET A 80 3.21 -9.75 -4.51
CA MET A 80 2.74 -9.12 -5.76
C MET A 80 3.90 -8.52 -6.55
N LEU A 81 4.83 -7.82 -5.89
CA LEU A 81 5.99 -7.20 -6.55
C LEU A 81 6.86 -8.20 -7.29
N ASN A 82 6.95 -9.41 -6.79
CA ASN A 82 7.74 -10.47 -7.41
C ASN A 82 6.93 -11.29 -8.44
N ARG A 83 5.68 -11.62 -8.11
CA ARG A 83 4.87 -12.54 -8.89
C ARG A 83 4.19 -11.89 -10.09
N LEU A 84 3.76 -10.62 -9.99
CA LEU A 84 3.07 -9.94 -11.10
C LEU A 84 3.94 -9.83 -12.35
N PRO A 85 5.21 -9.35 -12.28
CA PRO A 85 6.06 -9.31 -13.48
C PRO A 85 6.31 -10.69 -14.08
N GLN A 86 6.51 -11.71 -13.25
CA GLN A 86 6.70 -13.10 -13.71
C GLN A 86 5.44 -13.65 -14.38
N SER A 87 4.28 -13.42 -13.78
CA SER A 87 2.99 -13.86 -14.33
C SER A 87 2.67 -13.12 -15.64
N ALA A 88 2.97 -11.83 -15.71
CA ALA A 88 2.80 -11.02 -16.91
C ALA A 88 3.66 -11.55 -18.07
N ALA A 89 4.96 -11.80 -17.80
CA ALA A 89 5.88 -12.38 -18.80
C ALA A 89 5.44 -13.77 -19.27
N ALA A 90 4.76 -14.53 -18.42
CA ALA A 90 4.20 -15.85 -18.76
C ALA A 90 2.80 -15.77 -19.42
N GLY A 91 2.22 -14.58 -19.59
CA GLY A 91 0.84 -14.40 -20.08
C GLY A 91 -0.23 -14.92 -19.10
N GLN A 92 0.07 -14.93 -17.81
CA GLN A 92 -0.75 -15.46 -16.71
C GLN A 92 -1.01 -14.41 -15.61
N ALA A 93 -0.88 -13.12 -15.93
CA ALA A 93 -1.26 -12.07 -15.00
C ALA A 93 -2.74 -12.19 -14.61
N PRO A 94 -3.13 -11.84 -13.37
CA PRO A 94 -4.54 -11.82 -12.98
C PRO A 94 -5.33 -10.84 -13.84
N ASP A 95 -6.64 -11.06 -14.01
CA ASP A 95 -7.49 -10.15 -14.76
C ASP A 95 -7.57 -8.77 -14.09
N VAL A 96 -7.68 -8.75 -12.76
CA VAL A 96 -7.69 -7.51 -11.97
C VAL A 96 -6.72 -7.66 -10.80
N PHE A 97 -6.02 -6.59 -10.45
CA PHE A 97 -5.20 -6.57 -9.24
C PHE A 97 -5.17 -5.18 -8.59
N LYS A 98 -5.00 -5.20 -7.27
CA LYS A 98 -4.83 -4.01 -6.44
C LYS A 98 -3.35 -3.69 -6.29
N MET A 99 -2.95 -2.44 -6.53
CA MET A 99 -1.55 -2.02 -6.45
C MET A 99 -1.40 -0.73 -5.66
N PHE A 100 -0.32 -0.63 -4.88
CA PHE A 100 0.04 0.58 -4.16
C PHE A 100 0.43 1.69 -5.14
N THR A 101 -0.18 2.86 -5.01
CA THR A 101 -0.04 3.98 -5.95
C THR A 101 1.40 4.27 -6.37
N PRO A 102 2.40 4.38 -5.46
CA PRO A 102 3.78 4.66 -5.83
C PRO A 102 4.46 3.61 -6.72
N LEU A 103 3.91 2.41 -6.78
CA LEU A 103 4.48 1.30 -7.54
C LEU A 103 3.88 1.17 -8.96
N VAL A 104 2.84 1.95 -9.28
CA VAL A 104 2.18 1.88 -10.60
C VAL A 104 3.18 2.13 -11.75
N PRO A 105 4.03 3.17 -11.75
CA PRO A 105 4.99 3.39 -12.83
C PRO A 105 5.97 2.23 -13.00
N GLN A 106 6.51 1.69 -11.89
CA GLN A 106 7.43 0.55 -11.92
C GLN A 106 6.77 -0.70 -12.51
N MET A 107 5.54 -1.01 -12.09
CA MET A 107 4.80 -2.16 -12.60
C MET A 107 4.34 -1.97 -14.05
N ALA A 108 3.97 -0.74 -14.45
CA ALA A 108 3.63 -0.42 -15.82
C ALA A 108 4.85 -0.58 -16.75
N SER A 109 6.02 -0.11 -16.35
CA SER A 109 7.27 -0.29 -17.09
C SER A 109 7.71 -1.77 -17.18
N ALA A 110 7.33 -2.59 -16.21
CA ALA A 110 7.54 -4.04 -16.25
C ALA A 110 6.51 -4.79 -17.11
N GLY A 111 5.59 -4.08 -17.79
CA GLY A 111 4.60 -4.69 -18.67
C GLY A 111 3.50 -5.48 -17.95
N VAL A 112 3.24 -5.16 -16.68
CA VAL A 112 2.26 -5.87 -15.85
C VAL A 112 0.82 -5.50 -16.21
N TYR A 113 0.59 -4.28 -16.69
CA TYR A 113 -0.73 -3.74 -16.98
C TYR A 113 -1.12 -3.87 -18.44
N SER A 114 -2.41 -4.07 -18.69
CA SER A 114 -3.06 -3.68 -19.93
C SER A 114 -3.55 -2.23 -19.84
N PRO A 115 -3.56 -1.44 -20.93
CA PRO A 115 -4.28 -0.19 -20.95
C PRO A 115 -5.74 -0.38 -20.57
N LEU A 116 -6.31 0.57 -19.84
CA LEU A 116 -7.75 0.57 -19.55
C LEU A 116 -8.56 0.78 -20.84
N PRO A 117 -9.77 0.23 -20.95
CA PRO A 117 -10.63 0.45 -22.11
C PRO A 117 -11.13 1.90 -22.16
N ASP A 118 -11.56 2.35 -23.34
CA ASP A 118 -12.03 3.72 -23.58
C ASP A 118 -13.15 4.15 -22.62
N ALA A 119 -13.99 3.21 -22.18
CA ALA A 119 -15.03 3.43 -21.16
C ALA A 119 -14.48 3.97 -19.82
N ALA A 120 -13.21 3.75 -19.52
CA ALA A 120 -12.60 4.31 -18.31
C ALA A 120 -12.55 5.85 -18.34
N SER A 121 -12.47 6.45 -19.51
CA SER A 121 -12.47 7.91 -19.70
C SER A 121 -13.84 8.57 -19.46
N GLU A 122 -14.92 7.79 -19.45
CA GLU A 122 -16.27 8.28 -19.15
C GLU A 122 -16.47 8.58 -17.66
N VAL A 123 -15.60 8.04 -16.81
CA VAL A 123 -15.59 8.29 -15.37
C VAL A 123 -14.83 9.58 -15.09
N THR A 124 -15.54 10.66 -14.81
CA THR A 124 -14.97 12.02 -14.69
C THR A 124 -15.03 12.64 -13.30
N ASP A 125 -15.66 11.97 -12.34
CA ASP A 125 -15.89 12.49 -10.97
C ASP A 125 -14.80 12.06 -9.96
N TRP A 126 -13.58 11.78 -10.45
CA TRP A 126 -12.43 11.52 -9.58
C TRP A 126 -12.08 12.76 -8.75
N LEU A 127 -11.84 12.58 -7.46
CA LEU A 127 -11.47 13.68 -6.55
C LEU A 127 -10.07 14.25 -6.81
N ARG A 128 -9.22 13.51 -7.51
CA ARG A 128 -7.85 13.86 -7.90
C ARG A 128 -7.60 13.44 -9.34
N PRO A 129 -6.69 14.12 -10.06
CA PRO A 129 -6.28 13.70 -11.40
C PRO A 129 -5.80 12.24 -11.44
N THR A 130 -6.05 11.56 -12.55
CA THR A 130 -5.67 10.15 -12.77
C THR A 130 -4.56 9.97 -13.82
N ASP A 131 -4.07 11.04 -14.40
CA ASP A 131 -3.01 11.09 -15.41
C ASP A 131 -1.66 10.55 -14.91
N THR A 132 -1.45 10.56 -13.58
CA THR A 132 -0.28 9.95 -12.93
C THR A 132 -0.26 8.42 -13.00
N PHE A 133 -1.35 7.79 -13.46
CA PHE A 133 -1.47 6.33 -13.62
C PHE A 133 -1.37 5.90 -15.08
N ALA A 134 -0.53 6.59 -15.84
CA ALA A 134 -0.25 6.25 -17.24
C ALA A 134 0.91 5.25 -17.35
N GLY A 135 0.81 4.37 -18.37
CA GLY A 135 1.90 3.51 -18.79
C GLY A 135 2.96 4.25 -19.62
N PRO A 136 4.05 3.56 -20.02
CA PRO A 136 5.12 4.17 -20.84
C PRO A 136 4.62 4.71 -22.21
N ASP A 137 3.49 4.22 -22.70
CA ASP A 137 2.84 4.67 -23.94
C ASP A 137 1.88 5.85 -23.73
N GLY A 138 1.81 6.39 -22.52
CA GLY A 138 0.92 7.50 -22.14
C GLY A 138 -0.54 7.10 -21.92
N LYS A 139 -0.90 5.83 -22.07
CA LYS A 139 -2.26 5.36 -21.83
C LYS A 139 -2.48 5.08 -20.34
N GLN A 140 -3.68 5.39 -19.86
CA GLN A 140 -4.07 5.08 -18.50
C GLN A 140 -4.13 3.56 -18.28
N VAL A 141 -3.50 3.08 -17.20
CA VAL A 141 -3.38 1.65 -16.86
C VAL A 141 -4.06 1.28 -15.55
N ALA A 142 -4.37 2.26 -14.72
CA ALA A 142 -5.01 2.04 -13.42
C ALA A 142 -5.93 3.22 -13.06
N VAL A 143 -6.83 2.99 -12.12
CA VAL A 143 -7.66 4.02 -11.48
C VAL A 143 -7.50 3.99 -9.97
N PRO A 144 -7.67 5.13 -9.27
CA PRO A 144 -7.56 5.16 -7.83
C PRO A 144 -8.73 4.41 -7.19
N TYR A 145 -8.42 3.59 -6.18
CA TYR A 145 -9.38 2.82 -5.41
C TYR A 145 -9.64 3.43 -4.03
N GLU A 146 -8.59 3.87 -3.36
CA GLU A 146 -8.69 4.62 -2.10
C GLU A 146 -7.59 5.67 -2.03
N TYR A 147 -7.85 6.77 -1.31
CA TYR A 147 -6.85 7.79 -0.99
C TYR A 147 -6.43 7.70 0.47
N ARG A 148 -5.16 8.02 0.71
CA ARG A 148 -4.54 8.13 2.02
C ARG A 148 -3.58 9.30 2.05
N THR A 149 -3.25 9.72 3.26
CA THR A 149 -2.06 10.51 3.57
C THR A 149 -1.53 10.06 4.93
N CYS A 150 -0.65 10.83 5.54
CA CYS A 150 -0.11 10.54 6.85
C CYS A 150 -0.65 11.50 7.91
N ALA A 151 -0.65 11.02 9.15
CA ALA A 151 -0.96 11.81 10.34
C ALA A 151 0.03 11.48 11.46
N LEU A 152 0.23 12.41 12.37
CA LEU A 152 0.90 12.13 13.64
C LEU A 152 -0.10 11.48 14.59
N TYR A 153 0.21 10.26 15.01
CA TYR A 153 -0.51 9.57 16.09
C TYR A 153 0.23 9.76 17.40
N TYR A 154 -0.51 9.92 18.47
CA TYR A 154 0.03 10.03 19.81
C TYR A 154 -0.87 9.35 20.84
N ASN A 155 -0.25 8.84 21.91
CA ASN A 155 -0.98 8.30 23.04
C ASN A 155 -1.22 9.40 24.07
N GLU A 156 -2.47 9.87 24.19
CA GLU A 156 -2.86 10.97 25.07
C GLU A 156 -2.55 10.70 26.54
N LYS A 157 -2.70 9.45 26.97
CA LYS A 157 -2.39 9.03 28.33
C LYS A 157 -0.90 9.13 28.64
N ILE A 158 -0.03 8.69 27.70
CA ILE A 158 1.42 8.82 27.85
C ILE A 158 1.82 10.29 27.90
N LEU A 159 1.31 11.12 26.95
CA LEU A 159 1.61 12.56 26.93
C LEU A 159 1.20 13.22 28.26
N SER A 160 0.00 12.92 28.76
CA SER A 160 -0.47 13.43 30.05
C SER A 160 0.43 12.98 31.21
N GLN A 161 0.86 11.71 31.22
CA GLN A 161 1.71 11.14 32.26
C GLN A 161 3.09 11.84 32.33
N ILE A 162 3.65 12.25 31.17
CA ILE A 162 4.95 12.92 31.11
C ILE A 162 4.82 14.47 31.13
N GLY A 163 3.61 15.00 31.31
CA GLY A 163 3.34 16.44 31.33
C GLY A 163 3.66 17.14 30.00
N ALA A 164 3.41 16.46 28.87
CA ALA A 164 3.65 17.00 27.54
C ALA A 164 2.34 17.37 26.84
N THR A 165 2.41 18.36 25.95
CA THR A 165 1.35 18.73 24.99
C THR A 165 1.59 18.05 23.66
N VAL A 166 0.57 18.03 22.81
CA VAL A 166 0.68 17.49 21.44
C VAL A 166 1.67 18.33 20.63
N PRO A 167 2.74 17.74 20.09
CA PRO A 167 3.75 18.48 19.36
C PRO A 167 3.26 18.86 17.94
N THR A 168 3.73 20.02 17.46
CA THR A 168 3.41 20.59 16.16
C THR A 168 4.64 20.81 15.27
N THR A 169 5.84 20.72 15.84
CA THR A 169 7.13 20.87 15.14
C THR A 169 8.04 19.68 15.37
N TYR A 170 9.08 19.50 14.53
CA TYR A 170 10.08 18.45 14.70
C TYR A 170 10.79 18.55 16.05
N GLU A 171 11.14 19.76 16.47
CA GLU A 171 11.78 20.01 17.77
C GLU A 171 10.88 19.57 18.92
N GLU A 172 9.61 19.95 18.89
CA GLU A 172 8.63 19.53 19.91
C GLU A 172 8.43 18.01 19.93
N VAL A 173 8.44 17.34 18.75
CA VAL A 173 8.38 15.87 18.69
C VAL A 173 9.60 15.26 19.38
N VAL A 174 10.81 15.78 19.13
CA VAL A 174 12.04 15.31 19.78
C VAL A 174 11.96 15.48 21.29
N ASP A 175 11.53 16.64 21.78
CA ASP A 175 11.40 16.93 23.21
C ASP A 175 10.39 16.00 23.89
N VAL A 176 9.21 15.81 23.29
CA VAL A 176 8.19 14.89 23.82
C VAL A 176 8.69 13.45 23.77
N ALA A 177 9.34 13.05 22.68
CA ALA A 177 9.87 11.69 22.52
C ALA A 177 10.97 11.40 23.56
N GLN A 178 11.85 12.37 23.86
CA GLN A 178 12.87 12.25 24.88
C GLN A 178 12.26 12.07 26.29
N LYS A 179 11.22 12.85 26.63
CA LYS A 179 10.50 12.71 27.90
C LYS A 179 9.82 11.35 28.02
N ALA A 180 9.21 10.85 26.92
CA ALA A 180 8.57 9.55 26.89
C ALA A 180 9.61 8.42 27.06
N ALA A 181 10.77 8.53 26.41
CA ALA A 181 11.87 7.59 26.56
C ALA A 181 12.41 7.55 28.00
N ALA A 182 12.56 8.71 28.65
CA ALA A 182 12.95 8.80 30.06
C ALA A 182 11.92 8.15 31.01
N ALA A 183 10.65 8.10 30.61
CA ALA A 183 9.57 7.41 31.33
C ALA A 183 9.44 5.91 30.98
N GLY A 184 10.30 5.36 30.12
CA GLY A 184 10.34 3.94 29.78
C GLY A 184 9.50 3.54 28.56
N PHE A 185 9.00 4.50 27.78
CA PHE A 185 8.27 4.26 26.53
C PHE A 185 9.21 4.38 25.31
N THR A 186 8.82 3.81 24.18
CA THR A 186 9.36 4.24 22.89
C THR A 186 8.80 5.63 22.59
N GLY A 187 9.67 6.64 22.50
CA GLY A 187 9.24 8.02 22.31
C GLY A 187 8.63 8.28 20.94
N PHE A 188 9.29 7.77 19.90
CA PHE A 188 8.83 7.86 18.51
C PHE A 188 9.01 6.52 17.80
N GLY A 189 7.90 5.94 17.37
CA GLY A 189 7.86 4.67 16.64
C GLY A 189 8.15 4.89 15.16
N THR A 190 9.19 4.23 14.67
CA THR A 190 9.51 4.03 13.25
C THR A 190 10.28 2.72 13.11
N GLY A 191 10.61 2.31 11.89
CA GLY A 191 11.34 1.07 11.67
C GLY A 191 12.19 1.11 10.41
N PHE A 192 13.34 0.45 10.46
CA PHE A 192 14.31 0.37 9.37
C PHE A 192 14.52 -1.08 8.90
N SER A 193 13.48 -1.92 9.04
CA SER A 193 13.53 -3.30 8.54
C SER A 193 13.82 -3.33 7.04
N ASP A 194 14.67 -4.27 6.61
CA ASP A 194 14.95 -4.55 5.20
C ASP A 194 13.97 -5.59 4.60
N THR A 195 13.21 -6.28 5.44
CA THR A 195 12.17 -7.22 5.00
C THR A 195 10.81 -6.53 4.81
N ASP A 196 10.57 -5.43 5.53
CA ASP A 196 9.40 -4.55 5.38
C ASP A 196 9.81 -3.11 5.66
N ASN A 197 10.07 -2.35 4.60
CA ASN A 197 10.49 -0.95 4.67
C ASN A 197 9.30 0.04 4.75
N SER A 198 8.09 -0.44 4.96
CA SER A 198 6.88 0.40 4.99
C SER A 198 6.91 1.45 6.09
N ALA A 199 7.57 1.20 7.24
CA ALA A 199 7.66 2.15 8.34
C ALA A 199 8.45 3.40 7.93
N ILE A 200 9.67 3.23 7.41
CA ILE A 200 10.48 4.38 6.98
C ILE A 200 9.91 5.07 5.75
N ILE A 201 9.28 4.32 4.85
CA ILE A 201 8.58 4.89 3.69
C ILE A 201 7.42 5.76 4.15
N SER A 202 6.60 5.31 5.08
CA SER A 202 5.49 6.11 5.61
C SER A 202 5.98 7.35 6.34
N THR A 203 7.05 7.24 7.15
CA THR A 203 7.59 8.36 7.93
C THR A 203 8.39 9.34 7.05
N PHE A 204 9.18 8.85 6.11
CA PHE A 204 10.04 9.67 5.29
C PHE A 204 9.32 10.20 4.06
N PHE A 205 8.97 9.30 3.13
CA PHE A 205 8.55 9.70 1.80
C PHE A 205 7.16 10.32 1.80
N ASN A 206 6.21 9.62 2.40
CA ASN A 206 4.80 10.04 2.31
C ASN A 206 4.46 11.19 3.24
N CYS A 207 5.31 11.49 4.21
CA CYS A 207 4.97 12.40 5.28
C CYS A 207 5.90 13.61 5.36
N PHE A 208 7.19 13.42 5.25
CA PHE A 208 8.15 14.51 5.44
C PHE A 208 8.74 15.04 4.12
N MET A 209 8.95 14.18 3.12
CA MET A 209 9.52 14.62 1.85
C MET A 209 8.61 15.55 1.05
N THR A 210 7.31 15.52 1.29
CA THR A 210 6.37 16.43 0.64
C THR A 210 6.39 17.84 1.22
N GLN A 211 7.00 18.02 2.37
CA GLN A 211 7.30 19.36 2.89
C GLN A 211 8.46 20.04 2.14
N VAL A 212 9.11 19.35 1.19
CA VAL A 212 10.04 19.90 0.22
C VAL A 212 9.27 20.33 -1.03
N ASP A 213 9.44 21.58 -1.46
CA ASP A 213 8.67 22.18 -2.57
C ASP A 213 9.17 21.76 -3.97
N GLN A 214 9.86 20.63 -4.10
CA GLN A 214 10.41 20.17 -5.38
C GLN A 214 10.12 18.69 -5.61
N ASP A 215 10.13 18.30 -6.87
CA ASP A 215 10.12 16.89 -7.23
C ASP A 215 11.41 16.23 -6.71
N ILE A 216 11.28 15.01 -6.21
CA ILE A 216 12.42 14.23 -5.69
C ILE A 216 13.04 13.33 -6.75
N TRP A 217 12.55 13.41 -7.98
CA TRP A 217 13.02 12.67 -9.13
C TRP A 217 13.43 13.60 -10.23
N THR A 218 14.53 13.29 -10.89
CA THR A 218 14.93 13.93 -12.14
C THR A 218 14.06 13.40 -13.30
N GLU A 219 14.09 14.08 -14.46
CA GLU A 219 13.34 13.67 -15.65
C GLU A 219 13.70 12.24 -16.12
N ASP A 220 14.94 11.80 -15.90
CA ASP A 220 15.39 10.44 -16.19
C ASP A 220 15.12 9.44 -15.06
N GLY A 221 14.37 9.85 -14.03
CA GLY A 221 13.88 9.00 -12.94
C GLY A 221 14.93 8.67 -11.87
N GLN A 222 16.06 9.40 -11.82
CA GLN A 222 17.00 9.30 -10.71
C GLN A 222 16.47 10.01 -9.47
N ALA A 223 16.83 9.53 -8.28
CA ALA A 223 16.51 10.21 -7.03
C ALA A 223 17.37 11.48 -6.88
N ASP A 224 16.73 12.61 -6.59
CA ASP A 224 17.38 13.91 -6.36
C ASP A 224 16.69 14.66 -5.21
N PHE A 225 16.83 14.11 -4.01
CA PHE A 225 16.22 14.66 -2.81
C PHE A 225 17.22 15.07 -1.71
N ALA A 226 18.52 14.96 -1.95
CA ALA A 226 19.55 15.35 -0.96
C ALA A 226 19.69 16.88 -0.87
N THR A 227 18.61 17.54 -0.50
CA THR A 227 18.50 18.99 -0.33
C THR A 227 18.59 19.39 1.14
N GLN A 228 18.79 20.69 1.41
CA GLN A 228 18.81 21.23 2.76
C GLN A 228 17.53 20.90 3.54
N LYS A 229 16.36 20.94 2.91
CA LYS A 229 15.08 20.59 3.55
C LYS A 229 15.01 19.11 3.90
N ALA A 230 15.45 18.21 3.02
CA ALA A 230 15.54 16.80 3.33
C ALA A 230 16.54 16.51 4.47
N GLU A 231 17.63 17.29 4.56
CA GLU A 231 18.57 17.19 5.67
C GLU A 231 17.92 17.55 7.02
N GLU A 232 16.91 18.43 7.06
CA GLU A 232 16.14 18.69 8.28
C GLU A 232 15.45 17.43 8.80
N PHE A 233 14.87 16.63 7.90
CA PHE A 233 14.28 15.33 8.27
C PHE A 233 15.36 14.35 8.73
N GLY A 234 16.48 14.26 8.04
CA GLY A 234 17.62 13.43 8.48
C GLY A 234 18.11 13.83 9.88
N ASN A 235 18.24 15.13 10.14
CA ASN A 235 18.62 15.67 11.45
C ASN A 235 17.55 15.40 12.52
N PHE A 236 16.28 15.42 12.19
CA PHE A 236 15.18 15.02 13.08
C PHE A 236 15.35 13.56 13.53
N LEU A 237 15.60 12.62 12.60
CA LEU A 237 15.86 11.22 12.96
C LEU A 237 17.14 11.06 13.80
N ALA A 238 18.20 11.78 13.47
CA ALA A 238 19.45 11.75 14.25
C ALA A 238 19.23 12.26 15.69
N LYS A 239 18.48 13.36 15.87
CA LYS A 239 18.11 13.88 17.20
C LYS A 239 17.27 12.87 18.01
N LEU A 240 16.31 12.18 17.38
CA LEU A 240 15.53 11.12 18.05
C LEU A 240 16.43 9.94 18.51
N ARG A 241 17.39 9.54 17.68
CA ARG A 241 18.41 8.54 18.06
C ARG A 241 19.23 9.00 19.25
N ASP A 242 19.79 10.23 19.19
CA ASP A 242 20.66 10.80 20.23
C ASP A 242 19.91 10.96 21.56
N ALA A 243 18.62 11.30 21.49
CA ALA A 243 17.71 11.31 22.63
C ALA A 243 17.33 9.91 23.15
N LYS A 244 17.78 8.83 22.49
CA LYS A 244 17.39 7.43 22.79
C LYS A 244 15.87 7.22 22.74
N ALA A 245 15.20 7.99 21.90
CA ALA A 245 13.75 8.02 21.80
C ALA A 245 13.18 7.04 20.76
N LEU A 246 14.05 6.48 19.89
CA LEU A 246 13.68 5.38 19.00
C LEU A 246 13.64 4.06 19.78
N GLY A 247 12.78 3.14 19.34
CA GLY A 247 12.67 1.81 19.95
C GLY A 247 13.99 1.03 19.88
N SER A 248 14.22 0.13 20.84
CA SER A 248 15.42 -0.72 20.88
C SER A 248 15.54 -1.63 19.64
N ASN A 249 14.44 -1.95 19.00
CA ASN A 249 14.35 -2.84 17.85
C ASN A 249 14.20 -2.08 16.52
N VAL A 250 14.42 -0.76 16.50
CA VAL A 250 14.16 0.11 15.34
C VAL A 250 14.79 -0.38 14.03
N VAL A 251 15.93 -1.10 14.09
CA VAL A 251 16.59 -1.67 12.89
C VAL A 251 15.83 -2.84 12.27
N SER A 252 14.95 -3.48 13.04
CA SER A 252 14.12 -4.62 12.59
C SER A 252 12.61 -4.34 12.65
N ASP A 253 12.22 -3.22 13.28
CA ASP A 253 10.82 -2.85 13.35
C ASP A 253 10.24 -2.62 11.97
N THR A 254 9.01 -3.12 11.81
CA THR A 254 8.17 -2.99 10.63
C THR A 254 7.03 -2.02 10.89
N TYR A 255 6.28 -1.66 9.86
CA TYR A 255 5.06 -0.87 10.01
C TYR A 255 4.04 -1.55 10.94
N GLY A 256 3.96 -2.89 10.88
CA GLY A 256 3.10 -3.69 11.74
C GLY A 256 3.53 -3.64 13.21
N THR A 257 4.81 -3.89 13.51
CA THR A 257 5.30 -3.89 14.89
C THR A 257 5.21 -2.52 15.57
N VAL A 258 5.40 -1.42 14.79
CA VAL A 258 5.17 -0.05 15.28
C VAL A 258 3.69 0.17 15.59
N ALA A 259 2.78 -0.30 14.72
CA ALA A 259 1.33 -0.21 14.96
C ALA A 259 0.91 -0.99 16.22
N ASP A 260 1.45 -2.19 16.42
CA ASP A 260 1.20 -3.02 17.62
C ASP A 260 1.71 -2.32 18.88
N GLY A 261 2.86 -1.65 18.80
CA GLY A 261 3.41 -0.84 19.89
C GLY A 261 2.52 0.37 20.23
N MET A 262 1.94 1.03 19.24
CA MET A 262 0.92 2.08 19.46
C MET A 262 -0.32 1.48 20.13
N ALA A 263 -0.88 0.42 19.58
CA ALA A 263 -2.10 -0.22 20.09
C ALA A 263 -1.93 -0.72 21.54
N SER A 264 -0.78 -1.28 21.88
CA SER A 264 -0.46 -1.75 23.24
C SER A 264 -0.11 -0.62 24.22
N GLY A 265 0.08 0.61 23.75
CA GLY A 265 0.45 1.75 24.58
C GLY A 265 1.92 1.74 25.04
N THR A 266 2.81 1.10 24.30
CA THR A 266 4.27 1.10 24.55
C THR A 266 5.01 2.15 23.72
N VAL A 267 4.38 2.68 22.67
CA VAL A 267 4.89 3.75 21.80
C VAL A 267 4.09 5.02 22.06
N ALA A 268 4.79 6.13 22.31
CA ALA A 268 4.15 7.41 22.62
C ALA A 268 3.63 8.13 21.38
N MET A 269 4.41 8.14 20.31
CA MET A 269 4.08 8.82 19.04
C MET A 269 4.61 8.03 17.85
N SER A 270 3.91 8.17 16.71
CA SER A 270 4.38 7.66 15.41
C SER A 270 3.70 8.43 14.28
N VAL A 271 4.34 8.51 13.12
CA VAL A 271 3.70 8.95 11.88
C VAL A 271 3.31 7.74 11.06
N MET A 272 2.03 7.62 10.76
CA MET A 272 1.46 6.50 10.02
C MET A 272 0.36 6.98 9.07
N GLY A 273 -0.07 6.11 8.17
CA GLY A 273 -1.13 6.40 7.23
C GLY A 273 -2.50 6.57 7.91
N THR A 274 -3.37 7.37 7.29
CA THR A 274 -4.70 7.69 7.82
C THR A 274 -5.63 6.48 7.92
N GLU A 275 -5.33 5.36 7.25
CA GLU A 275 -6.09 4.11 7.38
C GLU A 275 -6.03 3.49 8.79
N ARG A 276 -5.09 3.95 9.63
CA ARG A 276 -4.98 3.48 11.02
C ARG A 276 -5.95 4.16 11.96
N ILE A 277 -6.54 5.30 11.59
CA ILE A 277 -7.39 6.10 12.50
C ILE A 277 -8.54 5.27 13.05
N VAL A 278 -9.28 4.55 12.18
CA VAL A 278 -10.43 3.75 12.60
C VAL A 278 -10.00 2.54 13.45
N SER A 279 -8.94 1.84 13.03
CA SER A 279 -8.46 0.66 13.77
C SER A 279 -7.88 1.04 15.13
N PHE A 280 -7.10 2.09 15.23
CA PHE A 280 -6.56 2.56 16.52
C PHE A 280 -7.66 3.03 17.48
N ALA A 281 -8.67 3.74 16.99
CA ALA A 281 -9.78 4.18 17.84
C ALA A 281 -10.53 2.99 18.49
N SER A 282 -10.59 1.84 17.82
CA SER A 282 -11.19 0.62 18.37
C SER A 282 -10.25 -0.20 19.27
N GLN A 283 -8.93 -0.19 19.00
CA GLN A 283 -7.94 -0.97 19.75
C GLN A 283 -7.50 -0.29 21.03
N ASN A 284 -7.32 1.02 21.00
CA ASN A 284 -6.86 1.79 22.15
C ASN A 284 -7.44 3.22 22.08
N PRO A 285 -8.43 3.56 22.92
CA PRO A 285 -9.10 4.86 22.90
C PRO A 285 -8.19 6.04 23.29
N ASP A 286 -7.02 5.75 23.91
CA ASP A 286 -6.03 6.77 24.28
C ASP A 286 -5.20 7.23 23.05
N ILE A 287 -5.25 6.52 21.93
CA ILE A 287 -4.61 6.96 20.69
C ILE A 287 -5.46 8.03 20.03
N LYS A 288 -4.82 9.16 19.79
CA LYS A 288 -5.36 10.29 19.03
C LYS A 288 -4.48 10.54 17.82
N TRP A 289 -4.96 11.41 16.92
CA TRP A 289 -4.22 11.83 15.75
C TRP A 289 -4.34 13.34 15.52
N THR A 290 -3.37 13.89 14.83
CA THR A 290 -3.30 15.29 14.43
C THR A 290 -2.55 15.44 13.11
N ALA A 291 -2.48 16.67 12.59
CA ALA A 291 -1.67 16.97 11.41
C ALA A 291 -0.18 16.62 11.63
N LEU A 292 0.54 16.45 10.54
CA LEU A 292 1.98 16.23 10.57
C LEU A 292 2.72 17.38 11.26
N PRO A 293 3.78 17.10 12.02
CA PRO A 293 4.61 18.16 12.58
C PRO A 293 5.36 18.89 11.46
N LYS A 294 5.58 20.18 11.63
CA LYS A 294 6.31 21.02 10.66
C LYS A 294 7.81 20.88 10.82
N ALA A 295 8.53 20.84 9.69
CA ALA A 295 9.91 21.29 9.64
C ALA A 295 9.99 22.81 9.90
N SER A 296 11.19 23.36 10.08
CA SER A 296 11.40 24.80 10.36
C SER A 296 10.83 25.71 9.27
N THR A 297 10.84 25.26 8.02
CA THR A 297 10.42 26.01 6.82
C THR A 297 9.27 25.34 6.07
N GLY A 298 8.78 24.20 6.56
CA GLY A 298 7.73 23.42 5.90
C GLY A 298 6.32 23.76 6.37
N ASP A 299 5.37 23.13 5.74
CA ASP A 299 3.98 23.08 6.17
C ASP A 299 3.61 21.68 6.70
N THR A 300 2.33 21.38 6.83
CA THR A 300 1.85 20.07 7.31
C THR A 300 1.35 19.18 6.17
N THR A 301 1.62 19.54 4.92
CA THR A 301 1.13 18.82 3.74
C THR A 301 1.90 17.52 3.53
N GLY A 302 1.19 16.40 3.49
CA GLY A 302 1.72 15.08 3.16
C GLY A 302 1.54 14.73 1.67
N THR A 303 1.96 13.53 1.26
CA THR A 303 1.66 13.00 -0.06
C THR A 303 0.29 12.32 -0.08
N THR A 304 -0.50 12.56 -1.14
CA THR A 304 -1.65 11.71 -1.44
C THR A 304 -1.13 10.38 -1.98
N ILE A 305 -1.37 9.33 -1.24
CA ILE A 305 -1.08 7.95 -1.61
C ILE A 305 -2.36 7.13 -1.54
N GLY A 306 -2.27 5.84 -1.77
CA GLY A 306 -3.38 4.92 -1.63
C GLY A 306 -3.20 3.68 -2.49
N TRP A 307 -4.29 3.18 -2.97
CA TRP A 307 -4.33 1.98 -3.78
C TRP A 307 -5.06 2.23 -5.08
N THR A 308 -4.65 1.52 -6.10
CA THR A 308 -5.26 1.54 -7.44
C THR A 308 -5.77 0.15 -7.80
N LEU A 309 -6.70 0.11 -8.73
CA LEU A 309 -7.08 -1.11 -9.44
C LEU A 309 -6.67 -0.99 -10.89
N GLY A 310 -6.15 -2.07 -11.46
CA GLY A 310 -5.75 -2.15 -12.85
C GLY A 310 -6.02 -3.52 -13.46
N ILE A 311 -5.96 -3.60 -14.78
CA ILE A 311 -6.15 -4.81 -15.56
C ILE A 311 -4.79 -5.40 -15.87
N GLY A 312 -4.61 -6.70 -15.62
CA GLY A 312 -3.36 -7.38 -15.89
C GLY A 312 -3.10 -7.61 -17.38
N SER A 313 -1.83 -7.51 -17.77
CA SER A 313 -1.41 -7.74 -19.15
C SER A 313 -1.73 -9.18 -19.57
N GLY A 314 -2.33 -9.32 -20.72
CA GLY A 314 -2.75 -10.62 -21.24
C GLY A 314 -4.13 -11.09 -20.78
N SER A 315 -4.85 -10.33 -19.92
CA SER A 315 -6.26 -10.60 -19.67
C SER A 315 -7.06 -10.66 -20.97
N LYS A 316 -7.88 -11.67 -21.10
CA LYS A 316 -8.80 -11.84 -22.25
C LYS A 316 -10.20 -11.29 -21.95
N ASN A 317 -10.41 -10.80 -20.73
CA ASN A 317 -11.69 -10.40 -20.17
C ASN A 317 -11.71 -8.90 -19.82
N THR A 318 -11.05 -8.06 -20.62
CA THR A 318 -10.81 -6.62 -20.29
C THR A 318 -12.11 -5.84 -20.05
N GLU A 319 -13.19 -6.10 -20.78
CA GLU A 319 -14.49 -5.46 -20.57
C GLU A 319 -15.13 -5.88 -19.24
N ALA A 320 -15.12 -7.18 -18.92
CA ALA A 320 -15.64 -7.70 -17.66
C ALA A 320 -14.78 -7.23 -16.48
N ALA A 321 -13.44 -7.18 -16.65
CA ALA A 321 -12.52 -6.67 -15.67
C ALA A 321 -12.75 -5.18 -15.39
N TRP A 322 -12.97 -4.37 -16.43
CA TRP A 322 -13.32 -2.97 -16.26
C TRP A 322 -14.65 -2.80 -15.52
N LYS A 323 -15.67 -3.55 -15.88
CA LYS A 323 -16.97 -3.52 -15.22
C LYS A 323 -16.85 -3.81 -13.71
N PHE A 324 -15.98 -4.74 -13.32
CA PHE A 324 -15.68 -5.02 -11.92
C PHE A 324 -14.93 -3.85 -11.26
N ILE A 325 -13.90 -3.28 -11.91
CA ILE A 325 -13.14 -2.13 -11.41
C ILE A 325 -14.06 -0.92 -11.22
N GLU A 326 -14.89 -0.59 -12.22
CA GLU A 326 -15.83 0.52 -12.17
C GLU A 326 -16.83 0.36 -11.01
N TYR A 327 -17.35 -0.85 -10.79
CA TYR A 327 -18.20 -1.16 -9.64
C TYR A 327 -17.46 -0.97 -8.32
N MET A 328 -16.26 -1.54 -8.19
CA MET A 328 -15.47 -1.49 -6.95
C MET A 328 -15.01 -0.07 -6.58
N THR A 329 -14.84 0.80 -7.56
CA THR A 329 -14.53 2.23 -7.35
C THR A 329 -15.78 3.11 -7.34
N GLY A 330 -16.94 2.54 -7.61
CA GLY A 330 -18.22 3.25 -7.70
C GLY A 330 -18.80 3.66 -6.34
N PRO A 331 -19.88 4.46 -6.36
CA PRO A 331 -20.44 5.07 -5.16
C PRO A 331 -20.84 4.08 -4.07
N GLU A 332 -21.57 3.02 -4.42
CA GLU A 332 -22.09 2.05 -3.44
C GLU A 332 -20.95 1.23 -2.80
N ALA A 333 -20.05 0.70 -3.64
CA ALA A 333 -18.92 -0.09 -3.17
C ALA A 333 -17.95 0.77 -2.34
N GLY A 334 -17.68 2.00 -2.78
CA GLY A 334 -16.85 2.96 -2.05
C GLY A 334 -17.43 3.32 -0.69
N ALA A 335 -18.76 3.60 -0.61
CA ALA A 335 -19.42 3.87 0.66
C ALA A 335 -19.33 2.70 1.64
N LYS A 336 -19.43 1.47 1.14
CA LYS A 336 -19.26 0.26 1.94
C LYS A 336 -17.82 0.12 2.45
N MET A 337 -16.80 0.35 1.62
CA MET A 337 -15.41 0.32 2.05
C MET A 337 -15.09 1.43 3.07
N ALA A 338 -15.77 2.58 2.95
CA ALA A 338 -15.63 3.68 3.90
C ALA A 338 -16.06 3.32 5.33
N THR A 339 -16.93 2.34 5.54
CA THR A 339 -17.25 1.82 6.89
C THR A 339 -16.04 1.24 7.60
N GLY A 340 -15.03 0.81 6.85
CA GLY A 340 -13.72 0.34 7.33
C GLY A 340 -12.65 1.42 7.42
N GLY A 341 -12.99 2.69 7.12
CA GLY A 341 -12.06 3.83 7.17
C GLY A 341 -11.32 4.12 5.88
N GLU A 342 -11.66 3.46 4.76
CA GLU A 342 -11.10 3.81 3.45
C GLU A 342 -11.72 5.12 2.93
N VAL A 343 -10.88 6.00 2.38
CA VAL A 343 -11.32 7.25 1.77
C VAL A 343 -11.64 7.02 0.30
N PRO A 344 -12.92 7.09 -0.09
CA PRO A 344 -13.32 6.88 -1.48
C PRO A 344 -12.74 7.93 -2.42
N THR A 345 -12.59 7.54 -3.68
CA THR A 345 -11.92 8.33 -4.71
C THR A 345 -12.87 9.06 -5.66
N ARG A 346 -14.17 8.73 -5.61
CA ARG A 346 -15.22 9.30 -6.47
C ARG A 346 -16.06 10.33 -5.70
N ALA A 347 -16.34 11.49 -6.30
CA ALA A 347 -17.17 12.52 -5.69
C ALA A 347 -18.60 12.02 -5.39
N ALA A 348 -19.21 11.28 -6.31
CA ALA A 348 -20.55 10.72 -6.16
C ALA A 348 -20.67 9.74 -4.97
N THR A 349 -19.56 9.18 -4.48
CA THR A 349 -19.59 8.29 -3.31
C THR A 349 -20.06 9.05 -2.05
N TYR A 350 -19.69 10.31 -1.90
CA TYR A 350 -20.03 11.12 -0.73
C TYR A 350 -21.51 11.57 -0.70
N GLU A 351 -22.24 11.33 -1.78
CA GLU A 351 -23.70 11.51 -1.84
C GLU A 351 -24.47 10.30 -1.27
N GLN A 352 -23.78 9.19 -1.00
CA GLN A 352 -24.41 8.00 -0.44
C GLN A 352 -24.92 8.24 1.00
N PRO A 353 -26.05 7.65 1.40
CA PRO A 353 -26.67 7.89 2.70
C PRO A 353 -25.76 7.67 3.91
N PHE A 354 -24.79 6.75 3.81
CA PHE A 354 -23.79 6.49 4.85
C PHE A 354 -23.08 7.78 5.31
N PHE A 355 -22.68 8.64 4.37
CA PHE A 355 -21.89 9.84 4.68
C PHE A 355 -22.66 10.93 5.46
N SER A 356 -23.98 10.78 5.56
CA SER A 356 -24.86 11.64 6.38
C SER A 356 -25.10 11.09 7.78
N THR A 357 -24.57 9.90 8.11
CA THR A 357 -24.77 9.28 9.42
C THR A 357 -23.70 9.70 10.44
N PRO A 358 -23.99 9.61 11.75
CA PRO A 358 -22.98 9.85 12.79
C PRO A 358 -21.76 8.90 12.68
N GLU A 359 -21.97 7.67 12.22
CA GLU A 359 -20.93 6.65 12.04
C GLU A 359 -19.89 7.07 10.98
N ALA A 360 -20.31 7.85 9.98
CA ALA A 360 -19.42 8.37 8.95
C ALA A 360 -18.54 9.52 9.41
N LYS A 361 -18.76 10.07 10.60
CA LYS A 361 -18.01 11.26 11.07
C LYS A 361 -16.50 11.07 10.95
N THR A 362 -15.98 9.95 11.41
CA THR A 362 -14.53 9.69 11.39
C THR A 362 -14.00 9.63 9.95
N VAL A 363 -14.66 8.94 9.03
CA VAL A 363 -14.21 8.86 7.64
C VAL A 363 -14.37 10.20 6.92
N ASN A 364 -15.40 10.98 7.24
CA ASN A 364 -15.56 12.35 6.73
C ASN A 364 -14.41 13.26 7.19
N ASP A 365 -14.02 13.17 8.46
CA ASP A 365 -12.87 13.92 9.00
C ASP A 365 -11.57 13.51 8.32
N ILE A 366 -11.37 12.21 8.08
CA ILE A 366 -10.21 11.67 7.33
C ILE A 366 -10.22 12.19 5.90
N ALA A 367 -11.34 12.12 5.20
CA ALA A 367 -11.47 12.57 3.82
C ALA A 367 -11.19 14.08 3.69
N ALA A 368 -11.74 14.89 4.61
CA ALA A 368 -11.46 16.31 4.68
C ALA A 368 -9.97 16.59 4.94
N TYR A 369 -9.35 15.84 5.86
CA TYR A 369 -7.92 15.94 6.14
C TYR A 369 -7.05 15.55 4.92
N VAL A 370 -7.34 14.42 4.26
CA VAL A 370 -6.64 14.00 3.03
C VAL A 370 -6.76 15.08 1.95
N LYS A 371 -7.96 15.66 1.77
CA LYS A 371 -8.20 16.70 0.79
C LYS A 371 -7.38 17.97 1.05
N SER A 372 -7.28 18.39 2.31
CA SER A 372 -6.69 19.67 2.71
C SER A 372 -5.19 19.58 3.02
N ASN A 373 -4.68 18.39 3.39
CA ASN A 373 -3.34 18.20 3.92
C ASN A 373 -2.52 17.20 3.10
N SER A 374 -2.88 16.96 1.83
CA SER A 374 -2.04 16.14 0.96
C SER A 374 -2.13 16.55 -0.49
N GLU A 375 -1.01 16.34 -1.20
CA GLU A 375 -0.88 16.60 -2.63
C GLU A 375 -0.42 15.33 -3.37
N PRO A 376 -0.91 15.08 -4.59
CA PRO A 376 -0.37 14.04 -5.45
C PRO A 376 1.10 14.34 -5.77
N ARG A 377 1.90 13.28 -5.94
CA ARG A 377 3.30 13.39 -6.35
C ARG A 377 3.58 12.45 -7.51
N THR A 378 4.57 12.81 -8.31
CA THR A 378 5.12 11.92 -9.33
C THR A 378 5.93 10.80 -8.68
N TYR A 379 5.83 9.60 -9.21
CA TYR A 379 6.58 8.44 -8.76
C TYR A 379 7.49 7.94 -9.86
N SER A 380 8.60 7.30 -9.48
CA SER A 380 9.59 6.76 -10.41
C SER A 380 9.59 5.24 -10.40
N ASN A 381 10.13 4.67 -11.48
CA ASN A 381 10.43 3.23 -11.57
C ASN A 381 11.46 2.76 -10.52
N ASN A 382 12.16 3.69 -9.86
CA ASN A 382 13.18 3.39 -8.85
C ASN A 382 12.62 3.34 -7.41
N TRP A 383 11.30 3.27 -7.24
CA TRP A 383 10.66 3.26 -5.92
C TRP A 383 11.19 2.17 -4.98
N THR A 384 11.33 0.94 -5.45
CA THR A 384 11.82 -0.18 -4.63
C THR A 384 13.26 0.06 -4.18
N SER A 385 14.11 0.62 -5.04
CA SER A 385 15.49 0.98 -4.71
C SER A 385 15.53 2.09 -3.65
N LEU A 386 14.67 3.11 -3.76
CA LEU A 386 14.52 4.16 -2.75
C LEU A 386 14.12 3.57 -1.40
N ALA A 387 13.10 2.72 -1.37
CA ALA A 387 12.61 2.11 -0.15
C ALA A 387 13.69 1.29 0.57
N THR A 388 14.42 0.48 -0.18
CA THR A 388 15.56 -0.29 0.32
C THR A 388 16.69 0.61 0.80
N GLY A 389 17.00 1.65 0.03
CA GLY A 389 18.03 2.64 0.37
C GLY A 389 17.75 3.37 1.67
N LEU A 390 16.50 3.77 1.90
CA LEU A 390 16.06 4.41 3.13
C LEU A 390 16.19 3.49 4.35
N SER A 391 15.78 2.21 4.22
CA SER A 391 15.93 1.23 5.31
C SER A 391 17.40 1.01 5.68
N GLN A 392 18.26 0.78 4.69
CA GLN A 392 19.69 0.59 4.90
C GLN A 392 20.38 1.84 5.49
N ALA A 393 20.00 3.04 5.02
CA ALA A 393 20.51 4.29 5.58
C ALA A 393 20.04 4.48 7.03
N GLY A 394 18.78 4.13 7.36
CA GLY A 394 18.23 4.16 8.71
C GLY A 394 18.94 3.21 9.67
N GLN A 395 19.25 1.99 9.23
CA GLN A 395 20.06 1.04 10.01
C GLN A 395 21.46 1.64 10.31
N ARG A 396 22.12 2.22 9.30
CA ARG A 396 23.42 2.88 9.48
C ARG A 396 23.34 4.13 10.34
N LEU A 397 22.27 4.93 10.22
CA LEU A 397 22.02 6.06 11.12
C LEU A 397 22.06 5.58 12.59
N THR A 398 21.41 4.48 12.88
CA THR A 398 21.29 3.95 14.24
C THR A 398 22.56 3.24 14.73
N LEU A 399 23.14 2.36 13.91
CA LEU A 399 24.26 1.51 14.29
C LEU A 399 25.61 2.22 14.19
N ASN A 400 25.77 3.09 13.20
CA ASN A 400 27.05 3.75 12.86
C ASN A 400 27.07 5.24 13.17
N ASN A 401 26.03 5.76 13.84
CA ASN A 401 25.91 7.17 14.22
C ASN A 401 26.05 8.16 13.04
N LEU A 402 25.47 7.84 11.88
CA LEU A 402 25.47 8.79 10.77
C LEU A 402 24.81 10.12 11.19
N SER A 403 25.32 11.23 10.67
CA SER A 403 24.60 12.50 10.71
C SER A 403 23.35 12.46 9.82
N GLY A 404 22.43 13.40 10.06
CA GLY A 404 21.24 13.51 9.21
C GLY A 404 21.55 13.73 7.74
N SER A 405 22.54 14.56 7.42
CA SER A 405 22.98 14.80 6.04
C SER A 405 23.58 13.55 5.40
N GLU A 406 24.37 12.77 6.15
CA GLU A 406 24.92 11.49 5.66
C GLU A 406 23.82 10.45 5.44
N PHE A 407 22.80 10.41 6.30
CA PHE A 407 21.64 9.56 6.11
C PHE A 407 20.94 9.86 4.77
N ILE A 408 20.61 11.13 4.51
CA ILE A 408 19.91 11.55 3.30
C ILE A 408 20.73 11.23 2.04
N ARG A 409 22.00 11.61 1.99
CA ARG A 409 22.89 11.30 0.85
C ARG A 409 23.02 9.80 0.62
N SER A 410 23.17 9.04 1.70
CA SER A 410 23.31 7.60 1.66
C SER A 410 22.05 6.91 1.10
N ALA A 411 20.87 7.42 1.45
CA ALA A 411 19.58 6.93 0.92
C ALA A 411 19.46 7.27 -0.59
N GLN A 412 19.78 8.50 -0.99
CA GLN A 412 19.75 8.90 -2.40
C GLN A 412 20.74 8.09 -3.25
N ASP A 413 21.97 7.92 -2.79
CA ASP A 413 23.00 7.12 -3.49
C ASP A 413 22.54 5.67 -3.66
N ALA A 414 21.89 5.11 -2.64
CA ALA A 414 21.37 3.75 -2.73
C ALA A 414 20.17 3.64 -3.69
N ALA A 415 19.29 4.64 -3.73
CA ALA A 415 18.17 4.69 -4.66
C ALA A 415 18.63 4.78 -6.13
N ASN A 416 19.81 5.35 -6.39
CA ASN A 416 20.39 5.54 -7.72
C ASN A 416 21.34 4.41 -8.15
N LYS A 417 21.61 3.43 -7.29
CA LYS A 417 22.40 2.25 -7.68
C LYS A 417 21.57 1.37 -8.62
N LYS A 418 22.15 1.10 -9.79
CA LYS A 418 21.59 0.17 -10.78
C LYS A 418 21.89 -1.28 -10.41
#